data_0f6c548739151ea9530370c9c5c9b6fa
#
_entry.id   0f6c548739151ea9530370c9c5c9b6fa
#
_cell.length_a   1.000
_cell.length_b   1.000
_cell.length_c   1.000
_cell.angle_alpha   90.00
_cell.angle_beta   90.00
_cell.angle_gamma   90.00
#
_symmetry.space_group_name_H-M   'P 1'
#
loop_
_entity.id
_entity.type
_entity.pdbx_description
1 polymer ?
#
loop_
_entity_poly.entity_id
_entity_poly.type
_entity_poly.pdbx_seq_one_letter_code
_entity_poly.pdbx_strand_id
1 'polypeptide(L)'
;MALVLVALLIISAVSGIYYYYEYGQATQSKNQYVSEIVTATSAYDRLASSYNSALSLDNKTLSLLAGTIAVVNTSLPIYQQASGELSQLWSQYLSLKPAKSSLYSTDVLIDFGNGTRHWYNDTQVQPEWSLFTATVVLTNGNLQGPLYYIAGSGWEHFVSEIEGVANSNSNNEYWWIWTYARTGGWTVASVGADLLPVYNGSVFAWTYCGMSSSYAPACMP
;
A
#
# COMPACT_ATOMS: atom_id res chain seq x y z
N MET A 1 -73.95 -15.34 -55.18
CA MET A 1 -72.83 -16.31 -55.03
C MET A 1 -71.43 -15.64 -55.12
N ALA A 2 -71.17 -14.76 -56.11
CA ALA A 2 -69.82 -14.13 -56.28
C ALA A 2 -69.37 -13.28 -55.11
N LEU A 3 -70.20 -12.54 -54.46
CA LEU A 3 -69.90 -11.69 -53.29
C LEU A 3 -69.43 -12.50 -52.07
N VAL A 4 -70.00 -13.68 -51.85
CA VAL A 4 -69.61 -14.57 -50.71
C VAL A 4 -68.25 -15.17 -50.95
N LEU A 5 -67.95 -15.53 -52.19
CA LEU A 5 -66.64 -16.07 -52.58
C LEU A 5 -65.55 -15.01 -52.43
N VAL A 6 -65.82 -13.78 -52.81
CA VAL A 6 -64.85 -12.65 -52.62
C VAL A 6 -64.61 -12.37 -51.14
N ALA A 7 -65.68 -12.37 -50.31
CA ALA A 7 -65.54 -12.18 -48.89
C ALA A 7 -64.69 -13.30 -48.20
N LEU A 8 -64.90 -14.55 -48.60
CA LEU A 8 -64.13 -15.68 -48.10
C LEU A 8 -62.63 -15.61 -48.50
N LEU A 9 -62.37 -15.16 -49.74
CA LEU A 9 -61.00 -14.94 -50.21
C LEU A 9 -60.29 -13.85 -49.44
N ILE A 10 -60.96 -12.74 -49.14
CA ILE A 10 -60.41 -11.65 -48.34
C ILE A 10 -60.10 -12.11 -46.89
N ILE A 11 -61.08 -12.81 -46.28
CA ILE A 11 -60.85 -13.35 -44.91
C ILE A 11 -59.68 -14.33 -44.87
N SER A 12 -59.57 -15.21 -45.87
CA SER A 12 -58.46 -16.15 -45.97
C SER A 12 -57.12 -15.44 -46.15
N ALA A 13 -57.07 -14.40 -47.01
CA ALA A 13 -55.87 -13.64 -47.23
C ALA A 13 -55.42 -12.86 -45.95
N VAL A 14 -56.36 -12.19 -45.25
CA VAL A 14 -56.11 -11.49 -44.02
C VAL A 14 -55.66 -12.45 -42.92
N SER A 15 -56.29 -13.61 -42.79
CA SER A 15 -55.89 -14.62 -41.82
C SER A 15 -54.46 -15.15 -42.13
N GLY A 16 -54.17 -15.39 -43.42
CA GLY A 16 -52.84 -15.83 -43.84
C GLY A 16 -51.73 -14.81 -43.50
N ILE A 17 -52.03 -13.53 -43.78
CA ILE A 17 -51.10 -12.42 -43.42
C ILE A 17 -50.89 -12.34 -41.89
N TYR A 18 -52.00 -12.43 -41.15
CA TYR A 18 -51.93 -12.40 -39.68
C TYR A 18 -51.09 -13.57 -39.13
N TYR A 19 -51.36 -14.82 -39.57
CA TYR A 19 -50.56 -15.96 -39.15
C TYR A 19 -49.08 -15.88 -39.56
N TYR A 20 -48.81 -15.33 -40.74
CA TYR A 20 -47.42 -15.13 -41.19
C TYR A 20 -46.70 -14.10 -40.32
N TYR A 21 -47.35 -13.01 -39.92
CA TYR A 21 -46.79 -12.00 -39.03
C TYR A 21 -46.56 -12.57 -37.64
N GLU A 22 -47.51 -13.25 -37.04
CA GLU A 22 -47.38 -13.90 -35.73
C GLU A 22 -46.30 -14.95 -35.74
N TYR A 23 -46.21 -15.77 -36.77
CA TYR A 23 -45.15 -16.78 -36.93
C TYR A 23 -43.77 -16.11 -37.06
N GLY A 24 -43.67 -15.02 -37.77
CA GLY A 24 -42.45 -14.20 -37.89
C GLY A 24 -41.99 -13.64 -36.54
N GLN A 25 -42.90 -13.05 -35.76
CA GLN A 25 -42.59 -12.57 -34.42
C GLN A 25 -42.19 -13.71 -33.47
N ALA A 26 -42.90 -14.81 -33.46
CA ALA A 26 -42.56 -15.97 -32.65
C ALA A 26 -41.17 -16.53 -32.97
N THR A 27 -40.80 -16.57 -34.26
CA THR A 27 -39.50 -17.01 -34.71
C THR A 27 -38.40 -16.02 -34.30
N GLN A 28 -38.66 -14.73 -34.39
CA GLN A 28 -37.71 -13.71 -33.99
C GLN A 28 -37.44 -13.74 -32.46
N SER A 29 -38.50 -13.86 -31.66
CA SER A 29 -38.41 -14.01 -30.20
C SER A 29 -37.64 -15.28 -29.83
N LYS A 30 -37.90 -16.41 -30.50
CA LYS A 30 -37.16 -17.66 -30.30
C LYS A 30 -35.67 -17.48 -30.58
N ASN A 31 -35.31 -16.83 -31.68
CA ASN A 31 -33.91 -16.59 -32.04
C ASN A 31 -33.21 -15.64 -31.03
N GLN A 32 -33.95 -14.64 -30.51
CA GLN A 32 -33.45 -13.79 -29.45
C GLN A 32 -33.17 -14.57 -28.18
N TYR A 33 -34.07 -15.40 -27.69
CA TYR A 33 -33.89 -16.23 -26.53
C TYR A 33 -32.72 -17.23 -26.70
N VAL A 34 -32.58 -17.81 -27.87
CA VAL A 34 -31.43 -18.69 -28.18
C VAL A 34 -30.11 -17.91 -28.10
N SER A 35 -30.05 -16.70 -28.63
CA SER A 35 -28.88 -15.84 -28.56
C SER A 35 -28.56 -15.43 -27.12
N GLU A 36 -29.58 -15.09 -26.32
CA GLU A 36 -29.41 -14.75 -24.91
C GLU A 36 -28.89 -15.96 -24.11
N ILE A 37 -29.42 -17.18 -24.35
CA ILE A 37 -28.95 -18.41 -23.70
C ILE A 37 -27.48 -18.69 -24.08
N VAL A 38 -27.11 -18.56 -25.36
CA VAL A 38 -25.72 -18.76 -25.80
C VAL A 38 -24.78 -17.76 -25.14
N THR A 39 -25.20 -16.50 -25.05
CA THR A 39 -24.42 -15.44 -24.38
C THR A 39 -24.28 -15.72 -22.89
N ALA A 40 -25.35 -16.09 -22.21
CA ALA A 40 -25.32 -16.45 -20.79
C ALA A 40 -24.44 -17.67 -20.52
N THR A 41 -24.53 -18.70 -21.38
CA THR A 41 -23.68 -19.91 -21.28
C THR A 41 -22.20 -19.54 -21.43
N SER A 42 -21.85 -18.73 -22.42
CA SER A 42 -20.47 -18.30 -22.62
C SER A 42 -19.93 -17.43 -21.48
N ALA A 43 -20.80 -16.61 -20.88
CA ALA A 43 -20.44 -15.84 -19.68
C ALA A 43 -20.22 -16.74 -18.45
N TYR A 44 -21.06 -17.78 -18.30
CA TYR A 44 -20.88 -18.78 -17.25
C TYR A 44 -19.57 -19.55 -17.39
N ASP A 45 -19.24 -20.00 -18.62
CA ASP A 45 -17.99 -20.70 -18.88
C ASP A 45 -16.75 -19.84 -18.58
N ARG A 46 -16.80 -18.55 -18.92
CA ARG A 46 -15.74 -17.58 -18.56
C ARG A 46 -15.62 -17.44 -17.05
N LEU A 47 -16.74 -17.30 -16.35
CA LEU A 47 -16.76 -17.19 -14.90
C LEU A 47 -16.21 -18.47 -14.25
N ALA A 48 -16.61 -19.63 -14.69
CA ALA A 48 -16.10 -20.92 -14.20
C ALA A 48 -14.59 -21.06 -14.42
N SER A 49 -14.10 -20.68 -15.61
CA SER A 49 -12.67 -20.65 -15.90
C SER A 49 -11.89 -19.70 -15.01
N SER A 50 -12.42 -18.48 -14.78
CA SER A 50 -11.83 -17.50 -13.90
C SER A 50 -11.80 -17.97 -12.44
N TYR A 51 -12.90 -18.60 -11.99
CA TYR A 51 -12.98 -19.19 -10.66
C TYR A 51 -11.96 -20.32 -10.45
N ASN A 52 -11.83 -21.22 -11.42
CA ASN A 52 -10.85 -22.31 -11.36
C ASN A 52 -9.41 -21.77 -11.36
N SER A 53 -9.15 -20.69 -12.10
CA SER A 53 -7.84 -20.02 -12.11
C SER A 53 -7.54 -19.38 -10.77
N ALA A 54 -8.52 -18.70 -10.16
CA ALA A 54 -8.38 -18.12 -8.83
C ALA A 54 -8.14 -19.20 -7.76
N LEU A 55 -8.89 -20.30 -7.82
CA LEU A 55 -8.73 -21.44 -6.90
C LEU A 55 -7.32 -22.08 -7.02
N SER A 56 -6.80 -22.18 -8.23
CA SER A 56 -5.43 -22.67 -8.47
C SER A 56 -4.39 -21.73 -7.88
N LEU A 57 -4.59 -20.40 -7.98
CA LEU A 57 -3.71 -19.40 -7.40
C LEU A 57 -3.75 -19.46 -5.86
N ASP A 58 -4.94 -19.59 -5.28
CA ASP A 58 -5.11 -19.74 -3.83
C ASP A 58 -4.39 -20.97 -3.29
N ASN A 59 -4.52 -22.12 -3.98
CA ASN A 59 -3.81 -23.35 -3.60
C ASN A 59 -2.30 -23.19 -3.66
N LYS A 60 -1.78 -22.48 -4.66
CA LYS A 60 -0.35 -22.16 -4.77
C LYS A 60 0.09 -21.25 -3.63
N THR A 61 -0.71 -20.24 -3.30
CA THR A 61 -0.43 -19.32 -2.20
C THR A 61 -0.42 -20.04 -0.86
N LEU A 62 -1.38 -20.94 -0.61
CA LEU A 62 -1.42 -21.77 0.59
C LEU A 62 -0.19 -22.70 0.69
N SER A 63 0.27 -23.27 -0.41
CA SER A 63 1.49 -24.08 -0.44
C SER A 63 2.72 -23.27 -0.10
N LEU A 64 2.85 -22.05 -0.65
CA LEU A 64 3.95 -21.13 -0.32
C LEU A 64 3.90 -20.70 1.15
N LEU A 65 2.71 -20.40 1.66
CA LEU A 65 2.53 -20.05 3.06
C LEU A 65 2.93 -21.20 4.00
N ALA A 66 2.50 -22.43 3.69
CA ALA A 66 2.90 -23.62 4.44
C ALA A 66 4.42 -23.81 4.45
N GLY A 67 5.08 -23.61 3.30
CA GLY A 67 6.53 -23.63 3.20
C GLY A 67 7.20 -22.55 4.05
N THR A 68 6.66 -21.34 4.02
CA THR A 68 7.16 -20.22 4.84
C THR A 68 6.99 -20.50 6.33
N ILE A 69 5.84 -21.02 6.74
CA ILE A 69 5.59 -21.41 8.15
C ILE A 69 6.58 -22.50 8.60
N ALA A 70 6.86 -23.48 7.74
CA ALA A 70 7.85 -24.51 8.05
C ALA A 70 9.26 -23.90 8.28
N VAL A 71 9.68 -22.96 7.42
CA VAL A 71 10.95 -22.25 7.59
C VAL A 71 10.96 -21.42 8.87
N VAL A 72 9.88 -20.69 9.16
CA VAL A 72 9.77 -19.91 10.40
C VAL A 72 9.84 -20.82 11.62
N ASN A 73 9.12 -21.93 11.62
CA ASN A 73 9.11 -22.88 12.74
C ASN A 73 10.49 -23.51 12.98
N THR A 74 11.28 -23.77 11.93
CA THR A 74 12.66 -24.27 12.09
C THR A 74 13.63 -23.20 12.53
N SER A 75 13.40 -21.93 12.15
CA SER A 75 14.25 -20.80 12.49
C SER A 75 13.94 -20.20 13.86
N LEU A 76 12.69 -20.33 14.32
CA LEU A 76 12.21 -19.72 15.56
C LEU A 76 13.06 -20.10 16.81
N PRO A 77 13.44 -21.37 17.03
CA PRO A 77 14.29 -21.74 18.17
C PRO A 77 15.65 -21.06 18.13
N ILE A 78 16.23 -20.90 16.93
CA ILE A 78 17.51 -20.22 16.72
C ILE A 78 17.39 -18.74 17.08
N TYR A 79 16.33 -18.08 16.64
CA TYR A 79 16.06 -16.68 16.98
C TYR A 79 15.77 -16.50 18.47
N GLN A 80 15.06 -17.42 19.10
CA GLN A 80 14.80 -17.38 20.55
C GLN A 80 16.09 -17.54 21.36
N GLN A 81 16.96 -18.46 20.95
CA GLN A 81 18.28 -18.61 21.56
C GLN A 81 19.14 -17.36 21.37
N ALA A 82 19.26 -16.85 20.15
CA ALA A 82 20.01 -15.64 19.85
C ALA A 82 19.47 -14.42 20.60
N SER A 83 18.16 -14.29 20.71
CA SER A 83 17.49 -13.24 21.49
C SER A 83 17.81 -13.36 22.98
N GLY A 84 17.85 -14.58 23.51
CA GLY A 84 18.25 -14.84 24.90
C GLY A 84 19.70 -14.46 25.16
N GLU A 85 20.61 -14.86 24.28
CA GLU A 85 22.04 -14.51 24.36
C GLU A 85 22.26 -13.00 24.23
N LEU A 86 21.55 -12.35 23.29
CA LEU A 86 21.59 -10.89 23.11
C LEU A 86 21.07 -10.18 24.36
N SER A 87 20.00 -10.67 24.97
CA SER A 87 19.44 -10.11 26.20
C SER A 87 20.42 -10.22 27.37
N GLN A 88 21.15 -11.33 27.48
CA GLN A 88 22.21 -11.51 28.48
C GLN A 88 23.39 -10.56 28.24
N LEU A 89 23.85 -10.48 26.99
CA LEU A 89 24.91 -9.54 26.61
C LEU A 89 24.50 -8.09 26.87
N TRP A 90 23.26 -7.75 26.57
CA TRP A 90 22.71 -6.43 26.82
C TRP A 90 22.65 -6.11 28.31
N SER A 91 22.20 -7.04 29.15
CA SER A 91 22.19 -6.85 30.60
C SER A 91 23.60 -6.70 31.18
N GLN A 92 24.57 -7.47 30.68
CA GLN A 92 25.97 -7.32 31.03
C GLN A 92 26.53 -5.96 30.58
N TYR A 93 26.26 -5.55 29.36
CA TYR A 93 26.63 -4.22 28.84
C TYR A 93 26.06 -3.08 29.70
N LEU A 94 24.79 -3.14 30.07
CA LEU A 94 24.14 -2.13 30.93
C LEU A 94 24.76 -2.12 32.34
N SER A 95 25.20 -3.27 32.85
CA SER A 95 25.87 -3.31 34.15
C SER A 95 27.29 -2.71 34.14
N LEU A 96 27.95 -2.70 32.98
CA LEU A 96 29.26 -2.10 32.77
C LEU A 96 29.21 -0.63 32.35
N LYS A 97 28.11 -0.21 31.75
CA LYS A 97 27.88 1.17 31.32
C LYS A 97 27.47 1.99 32.53
N PRO A 98 28.22 3.04 32.93
CA PRO A 98 27.73 3.96 33.97
C PRO A 98 26.39 4.48 33.54
N ALA A 99 25.38 4.39 34.43
CA ALA A 99 24.01 4.77 34.15
C ALA A 99 23.95 6.19 33.58
N LYS A 100 23.91 6.33 32.28
CA LYS A 100 23.52 7.58 31.60
C LYS A 100 22.01 7.70 31.79
N SER A 101 21.60 8.17 32.93
CA SER A 101 20.22 8.16 33.41
C SER A 101 19.35 9.30 32.83
N SER A 102 19.76 9.93 31.75
CA SER A 102 18.94 11.00 31.16
C SER A 102 18.53 10.65 29.75
N LEU A 103 17.23 10.49 29.55
CA LEU A 103 16.63 10.54 28.22
C LEU A 103 17.03 11.86 27.56
N TYR A 104 17.21 11.84 26.26
CA TYR A 104 17.39 13.06 25.47
C TYR A 104 16.00 13.65 25.16
N SER A 105 15.89 14.97 25.20
CA SER A 105 14.73 15.69 24.68
C SER A 105 15.03 16.10 23.23
N THR A 106 14.09 15.86 22.34
CA THR A 106 14.17 16.25 20.91
C THR A 106 12.84 16.75 20.42
N ASP A 107 12.87 17.66 19.46
CA ASP A 107 11.68 18.13 18.77
C ASP A 107 11.65 17.59 17.35
N VAL A 108 10.50 17.07 16.94
CA VAL A 108 10.29 16.59 15.57
C VAL A 108 9.04 17.21 14.98
N LEU A 109 9.21 17.87 13.84
CA LEU A 109 8.12 18.37 13.02
C LEU A 109 7.78 17.35 11.93
N ILE A 110 6.50 17.07 11.69
CA ILE A 110 6.00 16.42 10.49
C ILE A 110 5.12 17.43 9.76
N ASP A 111 5.58 17.90 8.60
CA ASP A 111 4.87 18.83 7.72
C ASP A 111 4.37 18.08 6.48
N PHE A 112 3.07 17.98 6.32
CA PHE A 112 2.41 17.22 5.26
C PHE A 112 2.32 17.98 3.92
N GLY A 113 2.90 19.17 3.81
CA GLY A 113 2.90 19.97 2.57
C GLY A 113 1.55 20.58 2.18
N ASN A 114 0.49 20.22 2.88
CA ASN A 114 -0.88 20.73 2.65
C ASN A 114 -1.31 21.80 3.69
N GLY A 115 -0.37 22.29 4.48
CA GLY A 115 -0.61 23.22 5.58
C GLY A 115 -0.87 22.54 6.93
N THR A 116 -0.98 21.21 6.97
CA THR A 116 -1.07 20.46 8.22
C THR A 116 0.33 20.20 8.75
N ARG A 117 0.54 20.43 10.04
CA ARG A 117 1.82 20.25 10.74
C ARG A 117 1.59 19.59 12.08
N HIS A 118 2.34 18.53 12.37
CA HIS A 118 2.37 17.89 13.68
C HIS A 118 3.72 18.14 14.34
N TRP A 119 3.71 18.80 15.50
CA TRP A 119 4.90 19.00 16.31
C TRP A 119 4.90 18.01 17.49
N TYR A 120 5.98 17.29 17.61
CA TYR A 120 6.29 16.42 18.73
C TYR A 120 7.39 17.10 19.54
N ASN A 121 7.01 18.01 20.44
CA ASN A 121 7.93 18.80 21.24
C ASN A 121 8.35 18.04 22.50
N ASP A 122 9.57 18.32 22.97
CA ASP A 122 10.14 17.76 24.20
C ASP A 122 10.03 16.22 24.27
N THR A 123 10.13 15.57 23.14
CA THR A 123 10.00 14.12 23.07
C THR A 123 11.18 13.44 23.73
N GLN A 124 10.87 12.55 24.68
CA GLN A 124 11.88 11.80 25.40
C GLN A 124 12.32 10.59 24.58
N VAL A 125 13.56 10.57 24.17
CA VAL A 125 14.18 9.49 23.38
C VAL A 125 15.39 8.92 24.13
N GLN A 126 15.70 7.67 23.87
CA GLN A 126 16.90 7.07 24.45
C GLN A 126 18.16 7.59 23.72
N PRO A 127 19.27 7.75 24.42
CA PRO A 127 20.56 7.97 23.79
C PRO A 127 20.81 6.90 22.72
N GLU A 128 21.44 7.29 21.62
CA GLU A 128 21.80 6.40 20.50
C GLU A 128 20.64 6.03 19.56
N TRP A 129 19.41 6.51 19.79
CA TRP A 129 18.37 6.37 18.79
C TRP A 129 18.71 7.17 17.53
N SER A 130 18.38 6.60 16.39
CA SER A 130 18.36 7.32 15.11
C SER A 130 17.05 8.12 14.98
N LEU A 131 17.03 9.08 14.10
CA LEU A 131 15.79 9.80 13.73
C LEU A 131 14.70 8.82 13.24
N PHE A 132 15.08 7.79 12.48
CA PHE A 132 14.14 6.76 12.06
C PHE A 132 13.45 6.10 13.26
N THR A 133 14.24 5.60 14.22
CA THR A 133 13.71 4.95 15.43
C THR A 133 12.83 5.91 16.24
N ALA A 134 13.28 7.15 16.42
CA ALA A 134 12.50 8.18 17.11
C ALA A 134 11.16 8.42 16.40
N THR A 135 11.16 8.56 15.07
CA THR A 135 9.92 8.80 14.29
C THR A 135 8.96 7.62 14.36
N VAL A 136 9.45 6.38 14.30
CA VAL A 136 8.59 5.17 14.48
C VAL A 136 7.85 5.23 15.82
N VAL A 137 8.54 5.59 16.89
CA VAL A 137 7.92 5.67 18.24
C VAL A 137 6.94 6.83 18.32
N LEU A 138 7.30 8.01 17.81
CA LEU A 138 6.45 9.21 17.82
C LEU A 138 5.13 9.00 17.07
N THR A 139 5.18 8.34 15.93
CA THR A 139 4.01 8.06 15.08
C THR A 139 3.26 6.80 15.50
N ASN A 140 3.61 6.17 16.65
CA ASN A 140 3.07 4.90 17.12
C ASN A 140 3.18 3.79 16.06
N GLY A 141 4.29 3.73 15.34
CA GLY A 141 4.53 2.79 14.26
C GLY A 141 3.86 3.15 12.93
N ASN A 142 3.24 4.31 12.82
CA ASN A 142 2.59 4.75 11.59
C ASN A 142 3.60 5.40 10.62
N LEU A 143 4.67 4.68 10.36
CA LEU A 143 5.74 5.00 9.42
C LEU A 143 6.08 3.75 8.64
N GLN A 144 6.16 3.88 7.31
CA GLN A 144 6.57 2.80 6.42
C GLN A 144 7.87 3.18 5.72
N GLY A 145 8.77 2.23 5.64
CA GLY A 145 10.06 2.43 4.98
C GLY A 145 10.69 1.08 4.65
N PRO A 146 10.69 0.66 3.38
CA PRO A 146 11.43 -0.54 3.01
C PRO A 146 12.93 -0.37 3.24
N LEU A 147 13.56 -1.47 3.63
CA LEU A 147 15.00 -1.51 3.91
C LEU A 147 15.76 -1.74 2.61
N TYR A 148 16.74 -0.90 2.30
CA TYR A 148 17.61 -1.01 1.14
C TYR A 148 19.07 -1.03 1.54
N TYR A 149 19.87 -1.73 0.77
CA TYR A 149 21.34 -1.67 0.90
C TYR A 149 21.88 -0.54 0.04
N ILE A 150 22.58 0.40 0.66
CA ILE A 150 23.22 1.53 0.00
C ILE A 150 24.75 1.31 0.06
N ALA A 151 25.39 1.23 -1.10
CA ALA A 151 26.82 1.03 -1.18
C ALA A 151 27.57 2.17 -0.47
N GLY A 152 28.38 1.82 0.53
CA GLY A 152 29.13 2.77 1.35
C GLY A 152 28.46 3.20 2.66
N SER A 153 27.14 3.08 2.77
CA SER A 153 26.38 3.42 4.00
C SER A 153 25.82 2.19 4.72
N GLY A 154 25.54 1.11 3.98
CA GLY A 154 24.96 -0.11 4.55
C GLY A 154 23.46 -0.22 4.32
N TRP A 155 22.73 -0.84 5.27
CA TRP A 155 21.29 -0.99 5.22
C TRP A 155 20.60 0.24 5.80
N GLU A 156 19.74 0.88 5.03
CA GLU A 156 18.97 2.05 5.42
C GLU A 156 17.50 1.93 5.00
N HIS A 157 16.59 2.52 5.80
CA HIS A 157 15.18 2.61 5.43
C HIS A 157 14.96 3.82 4.52
N PHE A 158 14.31 3.57 3.41
CA PHE A 158 13.76 4.64 2.58
C PHE A 158 12.32 4.90 3.04
N VAL A 159 12.10 5.99 3.76
CA VAL A 159 10.77 6.32 4.25
C VAL A 159 9.83 6.59 3.09
N SER A 160 8.83 5.74 2.95
CA SER A 160 7.84 5.78 1.87
C SER A 160 6.50 6.36 2.28
N GLU A 161 6.19 6.35 3.59
CA GLU A 161 4.92 6.84 4.13
C GLU A 161 5.10 7.28 5.59
N ILE A 162 4.48 8.39 5.98
CA ILE A 162 4.35 8.83 7.37
C ILE A 162 2.88 9.20 7.62
N GLU A 163 2.28 8.62 8.67
CA GLU A 163 0.90 8.90 9.10
C GLU A 163 -0.12 8.84 7.96
N GLY A 164 0.02 7.85 7.06
CA GLY A 164 -0.91 7.62 5.96
C GLY A 164 -0.65 8.47 4.71
N VAL A 165 0.37 9.36 4.71
CA VAL A 165 0.77 10.12 3.52
C VAL A 165 1.96 9.44 2.86
N ALA A 166 1.71 8.80 1.72
CA ALA A 166 2.70 8.06 0.97
C ALA A 166 3.39 8.92 -0.09
N ASN A 167 4.66 8.58 -0.39
CA ASN A 167 5.38 9.17 -1.53
C ASN A 167 4.61 8.99 -2.84
N SER A 168 4.62 9.99 -3.70
CA SER A 168 3.93 9.98 -4.99
C SER A 168 4.92 10.18 -6.15
N ASN A 169 5.27 9.08 -6.80
CA ASN A 169 6.12 9.14 -8.00
C ASN A 169 5.44 9.88 -9.15
N SER A 170 4.12 9.80 -9.27
CA SER A 170 3.35 10.49 -10.32
C SER A 170 3.36 12.01 -10.16
N ASN A 171 3.38 12.49 -8.93
CA ASN A 171 3.41 13.90 -8.59
C ASN A 171 4.83 14.40 -8.28
N ASN A 172 5.81 13.47 -8.26
CA ASN A 172 7.20 13.78 -7.88
C ASN A 172 7.30 14.37 -6.46
N GLU A 173 6.50 13.83 -5.52
CA GLU A 173 6.41 14.27 -4.12
C GLU A 173 6.95 13.20 -3.18
N TYR A 174 7.79 13.61 -2.25
CA TYR A 174 8.52 12.71 -1.36
C TYR A 174 8.68 13.29 0.03
N TRP A 175 8.95 12.42 1.01
CA TRP A 175 9.36 12.81 2.34
C TRP A 175 10.83 13.20 2.36
N TRP A 176 11.11 14.40 2.90
CA TRP A 176 12.45 14.97 3.03
C TRP A 176 12.79 15.15 4.50
N ILE A 177 14.07 14.96 4.84
CA ILE A 177 14.58 15.12 6.19
C ILE A 177 15.33 16.44 6.30
N TRP A 178 15.07 17.14 7.38
CA TRP A 178 15.73 18.39 7.72
C TRP A 178 16.28 18.35 9.13
N THR A 179 17.42 19.00 9.32
CA THR A 179 18.04 19.26 10.61
C THR A 179 18.05 20.76 10.86
N TYR A 180 17.80 21.16 12.09
CA TYR A 180 17.82 22.57 12.47
C TYR A 180 19.07 22.90 13.29
N ALA A 181 19.77 23.94 12.90
CA ALA A 181 20.87 24.54 13.65
C ALA A 181 20.53 25.98 14.04
N ARG A 182 20.78 26.35 15.30
CA ARG A 182 20.45 27.70 15.80
C ARG A 182 21.09 28.85 15.01
N THR A 183 22.27 28.62 14.45
CA THR A 183 23.03 29.60 13.65
C THR A 183 22.77 29.53 12.15
N GLY A 184 22.25 28.41 11.64
CA GLY A 184 22.09 28.18 10.22
C GLY A 184 20.66 27.92 9.76
N GLY A 185 19.71 27.76 10.69
CA GLY A 185 18.33 27.41 10.37
C GLY A 185 18.19 25.97 9.89
N TRP A 186 17.21 25.74 9.05
CA TRP A 186 16.92 24.43 8.47
C TRP A 186 17.88 24.09 7.33
N THR A 187 18.41 22.87 7.36
CA THR A 187 19.24 22.30 6.28
C THR A 187 18.76 20.88 5.97
N VAL A 188 18.75 20.54 4.68
CA VAL A 188 18.42 19.17 4.24
C VAL A 188 19.47 18.21 4.78
N ALA A 189 19.03 17.10 5.35
CA ALA A 189 19.95 16.07 5.84
C ALA A 189 20.75 15.46 4.68
N SER A 190 22.03 15.27 4.91
CA SER A 190 22.94 14.68 3.92
C SER A 190 22.97 13.14 3.97
N VAL A 191 22.29 12.54 4.95
CA VAL A 191 22.21 11.09 5.18
C VAL A 191 20.78 10.68 5.49
N GLY A 192 20.47 9.38 5.38
CA GLY A 192 19.18 8.82 5.73
C GLY A 192 18.88 8.89 7.23
N ALA A 193 17.62 8.69 7.59
CA ALA A 193 17.15 8.80 8.97
C ALA A 193 17.80 7.78 9.93
N ASP A 194 18.21 6.63 9.42
CA ASP A 194 18.92 5.61 10.21
C ASP A 194 20.31 6.07 10.68
N LEU A 195 20.95 6.92 9.89
CA LEU A 195 22.28 7.44 10.14
C LEU A 195 22.29 8.79 10.86
N LEU A 196 21.13 9.37 11.13
CA LEU A 196 20.98 10.60 11.88
C LEU A 196 20.77 10.29 13.36
N PRO A 197 21.81 10.42 14.21
CA PRO A 197 21.66 10.20 15.63
C PRO A 197 20.88 11.35 16.27
N VAL A 198 20.02 11.01 17.22
CA VAL A 198 19.30 11.99 18.01
C VAL A 198 20.11 12.38 19.23
N TYR A 199 20.32 13.67 19.43
CA TYR A 199 21.02 14.26 20.58
C TYR A 199 20.07 15.07 21.43
N ASN A 200 20.45 15.32 22.66
CA ASN A 200 19.67 16.18 23.53
C ASN A 200 19.58 17.61 22.99
N GLY A 201 18.35 18.09 22.77
CA GLY A 201 18.05 19.39 22.16
C GLY A 201 18.16 19.44 20.65
N SER A 202 18.27 18.30 19.97
CA SER A 202 18.19 18.27 18.50
C SER A 202 16.77 18.56 18.02
N VAL A 203 16.66 19.20 16.86
CA VAL A 203 15.38 19.51 16.20
C VAL A 203 15.44 19.03 14.78
N PHE A 204 14.45 18.26 14.40
CA PHE A 204 14.33 17.65 13.07
C PHE A 204 12.98 18.00 12.44
N ALA A 205 12.92 17.92 11.12
CA ALA A 205 11.65 17.95 10.41
C ALA A 205 11.59 16.89 9.31
N TRP A 206 10.41 16.34 9.15
CA TRP A 206 9.98 15.63 7.95
C TRP A 206 9.07 16.57 7.18
N THR A 207 9.34 16.78 5.89
CA THR A 207 8.46 17.56 5.03
C THR A 207 8.08 16.75 3.80
N TYR A 208 6.79 16.72 3.51
CA TYR A 208 6.26 16.11 2.28
C TYR A 208 6.13 17.17 1.21
N CYS A 209 6.94 17.10 0.16
CA CYS A 209 6.86 18.05 -0.94
C CYS A 209 7.53 17.55 -2.23
N GLY A 210 7.30 18.32 -3.28
CA GLY A 210 7.87 18.05 -4.59
C GLY A 210 9.39 18.10 -4.61
N MET A 211 9.97 17.35 -5.54
CA MET A 211 11.38 17.39 -5.87
C MET A 211 11.60 18.36 -7.03
N SER A 212 12.53 19.29 -6.86
CA SER A 212 12.93 20.23 -7.91
C SER A 212 13.74 19.54 -9.03
N SER A 213 13.96 20.23 -10.14
CA SER A 213 14.81 19.74 -11.23
C SER A 213 16.28 19.52 -10.84
N SER A 214 16.72 20.07 -9.74
CA SER A 214 18.05 19.86 -9.15
C SER A 214 18.09 18.74 -8.11
N TYR A 215 17.07 17.89 -8.05
CA TYR A 215 16.94 16.80 -7.07
C TYR A 215 16.99 17.28 -5.60
N ALA A 216 16.50 18.47 -5.34
CA ALA A 216 16.37 19.03 -4.01
C ALA A 216 14.89 19.25 -3.65
N PRO A 217 14.53 19.31 -2.35
CA PRO A 217 13.16 19.61 -1.95
C PRO A 217 12.71 20.98 -2.44
N ALA A 218 11.47 21.06 -2.90
CA ALA A 218 10.86 22.32 -3.34
C ALA A 218 10.24 23.12 -2.19
N CYS A 219 10.29 22.61 -0.97
CA CYS A 219 9.78 23.24 0.25
C CYS A 219 10.86 23.39 1.33
N MET A 220 10.51 24.05 2.40
CA MET A 220 11.29 24.17 3.65
C MET A 220 10.32 24.06 4.83
N PRO A 221 10.71 23.47 5.97
CA PRO A 221 9.88 23.39 7.18
C PRO A 221 9.39 24.72 7.71
#